data_b0400269f6af31a8df5d09ca2f40873b
#
_entry.id   b0400269f6af31a8df5d09ca2f40873b
#
_cell.length_a   1.000
_cell.length_b   1.000
_cell.length_c   1.000
_cell.angle_alpha   90.00
_cell.angle_beta   90.00
_cell.angle_gamma   90.00
#
_symmetry.space_group_name_H-M   'P 1'
#
loop_
_entity.id
_entity.type
_entity.pdbx_description
1 polymer ?
#
loop_
_entity_poly.entity_id
_entity_poly.type
_entity_poly.pdbx_seq_one_letter_code
_entity_poly.pdbx_strand_id
1 'polypeptide(L)'
;MRRFVQAFAAGAWPNALPGALATALEAAPDRYNIGTRKPAAVILERDGALVVEEFDWGLVPAWSPLPETRYTTVTARLVRAPRSRIFKRPWENTRCVVPMNGYYKWDRSGDTPHPYFIQSQDG
;
A
#
# COMPACT_ATOMS: atom_id res chain seq x y z
N MET A 1 9.03 -4.93 -1.22
CA MET A 1 8.55 -3.59 -1.59
C MET A 1 8.39 -2.76 -0.34
N ARG A 2 9.16 -1.68 -0.23
CA ARG A 2 9.11 -0.79 0.94
C ARG A 2 8.77 0.65 0.57
N ARG A 3 8.89 1.01 -0.71
CA ARG A 3 8.58 2.35 -1.22
C ARG A 3 7.86 2.24 -2.55
N PHE A 4 6.83 3.05 -2.73
CA PHE A 4 6.00 3.02 -3.92
C PHE A 4 5.47 4.41 -4.28
N VAL A 5 4.79 4.47 -5.44
CA VAL A 5 4.27 5.71 -6.02
C VAL A 5 2.76 5.62 -6.14
N GLN A 6 2.09 6.69 -5.74
CA GLN A 6 0.68 6.94 -6.03
C GLN A 6 0.56 8.34 -6.65
N ALA A 7 0.40 8.38 -7.95
CA ALA A 7 0.18 9.62 -8.71
C ALA A 7 -0.81 9.30 -9.83
N PHE A 8 -2.09 9.46 -9.56
CA PHE A 8 -3.16 8.97 -10.41
C PHE A 8 -3.73 10.08 -11.28
N ALA A 9 -3.38 10.06 -12.57
CA ALA A 9 -3.95 10.98 -13.54
C ALA A 9 -5.39 10.57 -13.90
N ALA A 10 -6.22 11.56 -14.22
CA ALA A 10 -7.58 11.34 -14.67
C ALA A 10 -7.62 10.41 -15.90
N GLY A 11 -8.51 9.42 -15.87
CA GLY A 11 -8.70 8.48 -16.97
C GLY A 11 -7.63 7.39 -17.11
N ALA A 12 -6.70 7.29 -16.18
CA ALA A 12 -5.61 6.29 -16.20
C ALA A 12 -6.04 4.90 -15.67
N TRP A 13 -7.28 4.73 -15.30
CA TRP A 13 -7.77 3.52 -14.64
C TRP A 13 -8.30 2.48 -15.61
N PRO A 14 -8.14 1.19 -15.30
CA PRO A 14 -8.84 0.14 -16.03
C PRO A 14 -10.36 0.34 -16.00
N ASN A 15 -11.04 -0.01 -17.07
CA ASN A 15 -12.51 0.10 -17.14
C ASN A 15 -13.25 -0.69 -16.06
N ALA A 16 -12.59 -1.62 -15.40
CA ALA A 16 -13.16 -2.42 -14.32
C ALA A 16 -13.26 -1.69 -12.97
N LEU A 17 -12.60 -0.53 -12.83
CA LEU A 17 -12.67 0.21 -11.57
C LEU A 17 -13.94 1.08 -11.55
N PRO A 18 -14.81 0.95 -10.52
CA PRO A 18 -15.97 1.82 -10.38
C PRO A 18 -15.61 3.30 -10.41
N GLY A 19 -16.36 4.11 -11.16
CA GLY A 19 -16.06 5.52 -11.38
C GLY A 19 -15.92 6.35 -10.11
N ALA A 20 -16.71 6.06 -9.08
CA ALA A 20 -16.63 6.76 -7.80
C ALA A 20 -15.27 6.51 -7.09
N LEU A 21 -14.72 5.30 -7.19
CA LEU A 21 -13.39 4.98 -6.65
C LEU A 21 -12.30 5.65 -7.47
N ALA A 22 -12.41 5.63 -8.80
CA ALA A 22 -11.47 6.31 -9.68
C ALA A 22 -11.39 7.81 -9.36
N THR A 23 -12.54 8.48 -9.26
CA THR A 23 -12.62 9.90 -8.91
C THR A 23 -11.97 10.19 -7.55
N ALA A 24 -12.24 9.36 -6.54
CA ALA A 24 -11.66 9.54 -5.20
C ALA A 24 -10.14 9.35 -5.20
N LEU A 25 -9.62 8.40 -5.97
CA LEU A 25 -8.17 8.17 -6.10
C LEU A 25 -7.49 9.29 -6.87
N GLU A 26 -8.10 9.80 -7.92
CA GLU A 26 -7.60 10.94 -8.70
C GLU A 26 -7.55 12.23 -7.88
N ALA A 27 -8.44 12.37 -6.90
CA ALA A 27 -8.43 13.49 -5.95
C ALA A 27 -7.33 13.39 -4.88
N ALA A 28 -6.73 12.21 -4.69
CA ALA A 28 -5.64 12.03 -3.73
C ALA A 28 -4.39 12.78 -4.20
N PRO A 29 -3.58 13.34 -3.26
CA PRO A 29 -2.33 13.99 -3.63
C PRO A 29 -1.36 13.06 -4.34
N ASP A 30 -0.61 13.58 -5.30
CA ASP A 30 0.48 12.85 -5.93
C ASP A 30 1.61 12.63 -4.92
N ARG A 31 2.03 11.38 -4.78
CA ARG A 31 3.10 10.97 -3.87
C ARG A 31 4.04 10.02 -4.59
N TYR A 32 5.29 10.45 -4.74
CA TYR A 32 6.27 9.73 -5.56
C TYR A 32 7.24 8.86 -4.75
N ASN A 33 7.15 8.86 -3.43
CA ASN A 33 8.05 8.10 -2.59
C ASN A 33 7.40 7.79 -1.23
N ILE A 34 6.40 6.94 -1.23
CA ILE A 34 5.70 6.55 0.00
C ILE A 34 6.54 5.50 0.71
N GLY A 35 7.06 5.85 1.85
CA GLY A 35 7.78 4.95 2.76
C GLY A 35 7.01 4.68 4.04
N THR A 36 7.65 4.03 5.00
CA THR A 36 7.05 3.70 6.30
C THR A 36 6.54 4.95 7.02
N ARG A 37 5.33 4.88 7.54
CA ARG A 37 4.62 5.95 8.26
C ARG A 37 4.24 7.15 7.40
N LYS A 38 4.31 7.03 6.09
CA LYS A 38 3.83 8.05 5.17
C LYS A 38 2.40 7.71 4.73
N PRO A 39 1.55 8.73 4.51
CA PRO A 39 0.17 8.50 4.09
C PRO A 39 0.09 7.89 2.69
N ALA A 40 -0.88 6.99 2.52
CA ALA A 40 -1.22 6.36 1.26
C ALA A 40 -2.73 6.22 1.12
N ALA A 41 -3.24 6.35 -0.10
CA ALA A 41 -4.63 6.08 -0.41
C ALA A 41 -4.86 4.57 -0.48
N VAL A 42 -5.91 4.09 0.15
CA VAL A 42 -6.29 2.67 0.14
C VAL A 42 -7.77 2.52 -0.18
N ILE A 43 -8.12 1.37 -0.77
CA ILE A 43 -9.51 0.99 -1.04
C ILE A 43 -9.89 -0.07 -0.01
N LEU A 44 -10.97 0.15 0.71
CA LEU A 44 -11.49 -0.80 1.69
C LEU A 44 -13.02 -0.78 1.72
N GLU A 45 -13.58 -1.77 2.38
CA GLU A 45 -15.02 -1.85 2.59
C GLU A 45 -15.40 -1.17 3.91
N ARG A 46 -16.40 -0.31 3.83
CA ARG A 46 -17.09 0.31 4.97
C ARG A 46 -18.60 0.13 4.79
N ASP A 47 -19.25 -0.51 5.76
CA ASP A 47 -20.71 -0.69 5.78
C ASP A 47 -21.26 -1.27 4.45
N GLY A 48 -20.56 -2.23 3.86
CA GLY A 48 -20.95 -2.90 2.63
C GLY A 48 -20.61 -2.16 1.34
N ALA A 49 -19.93 -1.00 1.42
CA ALA A 49 -19.49 -0.23 0.25
C ALA A 49 -17.98 -0.06 0.19
N LEU A 50 -17.44 -0.06 -1.03
CA LEU A 50 -16.02 0.25 -1.26
C LEU A 50 -15.80 1.75 -1.19
N VAL A 51 -14.82 2.15 -0.40
CA VAL A 51 -14.44 3.56 -0.22
C VAL A 51 -12.93 3.73 -0.31
N VAL A 52 -12.49 4.96 -0.57
CA VAL A 52 -11.07 5.34 -0.53
C VAL A 52 -10.82 6.11 0.75
N GLU A 53 -9.84 5.66 1.52
CA GLU A 53 -9.40 6.36 2.73
C GLU A 53 -7.88 6.49 2.72
N GLU A 54 -7.35 7.36 3.58
CA GLU A 54 -5.93 7.57 3.74
C GLU A 54 -5.45 6.91 5.02
N PHE A 55 -4.39 6.08 4.90
CA PHE A 55 -3.73 5.43 6.03
C PHE A 55 -2.22 5.57 5.94
N ASP A 56 -1.56 5.51 7.08
CA ASP A 56 -0.11 5.46 7.13
C ASP A 56 0.40 4.08 6.72
N TRP A 57 1.40 4.07 5.85
CA TRP A 57 2.01 2.83 5.37
C TRP A 57 2.77 2.09 6.46
N GLY A 58 2.52 0.80 6.59
CA GLY A 58 3.10 -0.04 7.62
C GLY A 58 2.11 -0.33 8.76
N LEU A 59 1.95 -1.61 9.08
CA LEU A 59 1.00 -2.07 10.10
C LEU A 59 1.52 -1.80 11.50
N VAL A 60 0.69 -1.19 12.34
CA VAL A 60 0.90 -1.16 13.80
C VAL A 60 -0.11 -2.12 14.42
N PRO A 61 0.33 -3.18 15.11
CA PRO A 61 -0.61 -4.10 15.76
C PRO A 61 -1.49 -3.39 16.79
N ALA A 62 -2.76 -3.81 16.89
CA ALA A 62 -3.70 -3.20 17.83
C ALA A 62 -3.26 -3.34 19.31
N TRP A 63 -2.46 -4.36 19.61
CA TRP A 63 -1.92 -4.57 20.95
C TRP A 63 -0.66 -3.75 21.24
N SER A 64 -0.13 -3.01 20.28
CA SER A 64 1.05 -2.16 20.49
C SER A 64 0.68 -0.97 21.39
N PRO A 65 1.46 -0.68 22.44
CA PRO A 65 1.20 0.49 23.29
C PRO A 65 1.62 1.81 22.67
N LEU A 66 2.40 1.77 21.57
CA LEU A 66 2.92 2.94 20.88
C LEU A 66 2.34 3.01 19.46
N PRO A 67 2.26 4.21 18.87
CA PRO A 67 1.80 4.40 17.49
C PRO A 67 2.80 3.91 16.43
N GLU A 68 3.83 3.22 16.85
CA GLU A 68 4.86 2.66 16.00
C GLU A 68 5.31 1.29 16.51
N THR A 69 6.07 0.56 15.72
CA THR A 69 6.57 -0.76 16.09
C THR A 69 8.04 -0.91 15.66
N ARG A 70 8.80 -1.68 16.44
CA ARG A 70 10.16 -2.09 16.09
C ARG A 70 10.22 -3.19 15.02
N TYR A 71 9.09 -3.80 14.71
CA TYR A 71 9.02 -4.89 13.74
C TYR A 71 8.92 -4.36 12.32
N THR A 72 9.45 -5.11 11.35
CA THR A 72 9.23 -4.84 9.93
C THR A 72 7.81 -5.26 9.57
N THR A 73 6.94 -4.28 9.34
CA THR A 73 5.50 -4.47 9.18
C THR A 73 4.96 -3.93 7.84
N VAL A 74 5.85 -3.60 6.91
CA VAL A 74 5.46 -3.07 5.59
C VAL A 74 5.20 -4.16 4.56
N THR A 75 5.67 -5.39 4.82
CA THR A 75 5.43 -6.56 3.97
C THR A 75 5.18 -7.80 4.81
N ALA A 76 4.34 -8.68 4.31
CA ALA A 76 4.08 -9.99 4.90
C ALA A 76 4.10 -11.06 3.81
N ARG A 77 4.68 -12.20 4.08
CA ARG A 77 4.56 -13.35 3.18
C ARG A 77 3.14 -13.91 3.26
N LEU A 78 2.51 -14.10 2.11
CA LEU A 78 1.14 -14.59 2.01
C LEU A 78 0.90 -15.87 2.81
N VAL A 79 1.84 -16.82 2.74
CA VAL A 79 1.74 -18.10 3.45
C VAL A 79 1.87 -17.97 4.97
N ARG A 80 2.44 -16.87 5.46
CA ARG A 80 2.65 -16.62 6.89
C ARG A 80 1.64 -15.67 7.50
N ALA A 81 1.08 -14.75 6.73
CA ALA A 81 0.17 -13.72 7.23
C ALA A 81 -0.98 -14.30 8.08
N PRO A 82 -1.68 -15.39 7.66
CA PRO A 82 -2.76 -15.96 8.45
C PRO A 82 -2.34 -16.54 9.81
N ARG A 83 -1.05 -16.78 10.02
CA ARG A 83 -0.51 -17.38 11.25
C ARG A 83 0.35 -16.41 12.05
N SER A 84 0.64 -15.23 11.51
CA SER A 84 1.51 -14.25 12.13
C SER A 84 0.81 -13.57 13.30
N ARG A 85 1.50 -13.44 14.44
CA ARG A 85 0.99 -12.67 15.59
C ARG A 85 0.66 -11.22 15.20
N ILE A 86 1.41 -10.63 14.27
CA ILE A 86 1.23 -9.25 13.82
C ILE A 86 0.12 -9.14 12.78
N PHE A 87 0.09 -10.05 11.78
CA PHE A 87 -0.76 -9.92 10.61
C PHE A 87 -2.05 -10.74 10.64
N LYS A 88 -2.17 -11.72 11.53
CA LYS A 88 -3.32 -12.64 11.57
C LYS A 88 -4.66 -11.89 11.67
N ARG A 89 -4.78 -10.99 12.62
CA ARG A 89 -6.04 -10.27 12.86
C ARG A 89 -6.39 -9.30 11.71
N PRO A 90 -5.47 -8.47 11.23
CA PRO A 90 -5.71 -7.70 9.99
C PRO A 90 -6.02 -8.57 8.79
N TRP A 91 -5.35 -9.70 8.61
CA TRP A 91 -5.63 -10.65 7.54
C TRP A 91 -7.08 -11.16 7.58
N GLU A 92 -7.58 -11.46 8.74
CA GLU A 92 -8.95 -11.97 8.93
C GLU A 92 -10.03 -10.88 8.79
N ASN A 93 -9.75 -9.65 9.23
CA ASN A 93 -10.80 -8.66 9.49
C ASN A 93 -10.65 -7.32 8.76
N THR A 94 -9.45 -6.92 8.36
CA THR A 94 -9.21 -5.54 7.90
C THR A 94 -8.31 -5.49 6.67
N ARG A 95 -8.61 -6.33 5.68
CA ARG A 95 -7.88 -6.30 4.41
C ARG A 95 -8.28 -5.07 3.58
N CYS A 96 -7.32 -4.55 2.82
CA CYS A 96 -7.54 -3.46 1.90
C CYS A 96 -6.74 -3.70 0.61
N VAL A 97 -7.02 -2.88 -0.40
CA VAL A 97 -6.24 -2.83 -1.63
C VAL A 97 -5.47 -1.52 -1.66
N VAL A 98 -4.19 -1.58 -1.98
CA VAL A 98 -3.34 -0.41 -2.12
C VAL A 98 -3.00 -0.26 -3.61
N PRO A 99 -3.69 0.64 -4.34
CA PRO A 99 -3.35 0.90 -5.73
C PRO A 99 -2.01 1.64 -5.82
N MET A 100 -1.22 1.37 -6.85
CA MET A 100 0.05 2.04 -7.05
C MET A 100 0.43 2.07 -8.53
N ASN A 101 1.18 3.09 -8.92
CA ASN A 101 1.76 3.17 -10.25
C ASN A 101 2.93 2.19 -10.40
N GLY A 102 3.67 1.97 -9.32
CA GLY A 102 4.82 1.11 -9.28
C GLY A 102 5.55 1.22 -7.95
N TYR A 103 6.61 0.50 -7.80
CA TYR A 103 7.39 0.47 -6.57
C TYR A 103 8.89 0.44 -6.85
N TYR A 104 9.68 0.80 -5.83
CA TYR A 104 11.15 0.80 -5.92
C TYR A 104 11.72 -0.49 -5.36
N LYS A 105 12.72 -1.01 -6.06
CA LYS A 105 13.57 -2.11 -5.60
C LYS A 105 15.02 -1.70 -5.73
N TRP A 106 15.85 -2.06 -4.75
CA TRP A 106 17.29 -1.77 -4.77
C TRP A 106 18.07 -3.03 -5.11
N ASP A 107 18.90 -2.94 -6.15
CA ASP A 107 19.93 -3.93 -6.41
C ASP A 107 21.15 -3.63 -5.50
N ARG A 108 21.46 -4.56 -4.62
CA ARG A 108 22.57 -4.45 -3.64
C ARG A 108 23.71 -5.40 -3.95
N SER A 109 23.78 -5.97 -5.16
CA SER A 109 24.82 -6.90 -5.59
C SER A 109 26.17 -6.23 -5.83
N GLY A 110 26.19 -4.91 -6.09
CA GLY A 110 27.39 -4.12 -6.29
C GLY A 110 27.84 -3.34 -5.05
N ASP A 111 28.88 -2.52 -5.19
CA ASP A 111 29.42 -1.70 -4.10
C ASP A 111 28.44 -0.61 -3.64
N THR A 112 27.60 -0.12 -4.54
CA THR A 112 26.59 0.91 -4.26
C THR A 112 25.21 0.36 -4.57
N PRO A 113 24.22 0.51 -3.65
CA PRO A 113 22.85 0.15 -3.95
C PRO A 113 22.31 0.93 -5.14
N HIS A 114 21.66 0.24 -6.06
CA HIS A 114 21.10 0.83 -7.28
C HIS A 114 19.58 0.67 -7.28
N PRO A 115 18.79 1.77 -7.29
CA PRO A 115 17.33 1.70 -7.29
C PRO A 115 16.77 1.45 -8.69
N TYR A 116 15.73 0.64 -8.76
CA TYR A 116 14.92 0.41 -9.94
C TYR A 116 13.47 0.75 -9.63
N PHE A 117 12.78 1.37 -10.57
CA PHE A 117 11.35 1.54 -10.53
C PHE A 117 10.68 0.42 -11.34
N ILE A 118 9.81 -0.33 -10.68
CA ILE A 118 9.13 -1.48 -11.26
C ILE A 118 7.65 -1.14 -11.40
N GLN A 119 7.12 -1.29 -12.61
CA GLN A 119 5.72 -1.04 -12.92
C GLN A 119 5.18 -2.11 -13.88
N SER A 120 3.85 -2.18 -13.99
CA SER A 120 3.20 -3.03 -14.97
C SER A 120 3.50 -2.53 -16.40
N GLN A 121 3.58 -3.46 -17.36
CA GLN A 121 3.73 -3.10 -18.78
C GLN A 121 2.50 -2.37 -19.32
N ASP A 122 1.34 -2.62 -18.74
CA ASP A 122 0.06 -2.05 -19.17
C ASP A 122 -0.28 -0.72 -18.46
N GLY A 123 0.63 -0.22 -17.66
CA GLY A 123 0.42 1.01 -16.90
C GLY A 123 0.01 0.81 -15.46
#